data_f1e06085712684c6415ca1b1bc09738e
#
_entry.id   f1e06085712684c6415ca1b1bc09738e
#
_cell.length_a   1.000
_cell.length_b   1.000
_cell.length_c   1.000
_cell.angle_alpha   90.00
_cell.angle_beta   90.00
_cell.angle_gamma   90.00
#
_symmetry.space_group_name_H-M   'P 1'
#
loop_
_entity.id
_entity.type
_entity.pdbx_description
1 polymer ?
#
loop_
_entity_poly.entity_id
_entity_poly.type
_entity_poly.pdbx_seq_one_letter_code
_entity_poly.pdbx_strand_id
1 'polypeptide(L)'
;MKKVDVKESAVGRETRIRKQWNEQSIFEQSIQNREGAQSFVFYEGPPTANGLPHVGHALGRTIKDVVARYKTMAGYKVLRKAGWDTHGLPVELGVEKQLGISGKHEIEEYGIEPFIKKCKESVFTYEKQWREFTESIGYWVDMDDPYVTLENPYIESVWHILGTIHEKGLLYKGHRVSPYCPSCQTSLSSHEVAQGYKTVKDLSATVKFKVKDSDNEYFLGWTTTPWTLPANVALAVHPNMEYVKAKQEGHVYIVAKERVQDVLKEDYEVLSVHKGEELVSTSYMPPFPMNEVTNGYHVIGADFVTADSGTGLVHIAPADRKSTRLNSSHAT
;
A
#
# COMPACT_ATOMS: atom_id res chain seq x y z
N MET A 1 -37.23 1.37 36.04
CA MET A 1 -35.98 0.62 35.76
C MET A 1 -35.70 -0.28 36.98
N LYS A 2 -35.41 -1.57 36.75
CA LYS A 2 -34.92 -2.44 37.82
C LYS A 2 -33.45 -2.08 38.14
N LYS A 3 -33.09 -2.05 39.44
CA LYS A 3 -31.68 -1.84 39.81
C LYS A 3 -30.81 -2.98 39.29
N VAL A 4 -29.64 -2.66 38.80
CA VAL A 4 -28.63 -3.64 38.39
C VAL A 4 -28.16 -4.42 39.63
N ASP A 5 -28.16 -5.75 39.56
CA ASP A 5 -27.57 -6.58 40.60
C ASP A 5 -26.03 -6.46 40.54
N VAL A 6 -25.45 -5.84 41.51
CA VAL A 6 -23.99 -5.61 41.59
C VAL A 6 -23.20 -6.89 41.84
N LYS A 7 -23.86 -7.99 42.23
CA LYS A 7 -23.23 -9.30 42.45
C LYS A 7 -23.21 -10.16 41.19
N GLU A 8 -24.02 -9.81 40.19
CA GLU A 8 -24.01 -10.49 38.87
C GLU A 8 -22.73 -10.14 38.12
N SER A 9 -21.98 -11.14 37.63
CA SER A 9 -20.80 -10.92 36.79
C SER A 9 -21.19 -10.24 35.47
N ALA A 10 -20.27 -9.47 34.86
CA ALA A 10 -20.52 -8.83 33.58
C ALA A 10 -20.93 -9.85 32.52
N VAL A 11 -20.21 -10.98 32.42
CA VAL A 11 -20.51 -12.07 31.48
C VAL A 11 -21.90 -12.68 31.71
N GLY A 12 -22.28 -12.92 32.98
CA GLY A 12 -23.60 -13.45 33.32
C GLY A 12 -24.71 -12.50 32.89
N ARG A 13 -24.55 -11.20 33.17
CA ARG A 13 -25.51 -10.16 32.78
C ARG A 13 -25.64 -10.04 31.25
N GLU A 14 -24.54 -10.02 30.54
CA GLU A 14 -24.54 -9.95 29.09
C GLU A 14 -25.22 -11.17 28.44
N THR A 15 -24.92 -12.36 28.94
CA THR A 15 -25.57 -13.60 28.51
C THR A 15 -27.08 -13.57 28.71
N ARG A 16 -27.53 -13.13 29.91
CA ARG A 16 -28.95 -13.00 30.23
C ARG A 16 -29.65 -11.98 29.34
N ILE A 17 -29.01 -10.83 29.08
CA ILE A 17 -29.59 -9.78 28.24
C ILE A 17 -29.68 -10.25 26.77
N ARG A 18 -28.65 -10.87 26.23
CA ARG A 18 -28.68 -11.43 24.88
C ARG A 18 -29.77 -12.48 24.70
N LYS A 19 -29.90 -13.39 25.68
CA LYS A 19 -30.98 -14.37 25.67
C LYS A 19 -32.34 -13.68 25.62
N GLN A 20 -32.59 -12.64 26.42
CA GLN A 20 -33.81 -11.86 26.37
C GLN A 20 -34.02 -11.18 25.01
N TRP A 21 -32.97 -10.62 24.39
CA TRP A 21 -33.08 -9.99 23.10
C TRP A 21 -33.53 -10.99 22.00
N ASN A 22 -32.93 -12.18 22.02
CA ASN A 22 -33.27 -13.23 21.05
C ASN A 22 -34.70 -13.77 21.28
N GLU A 23 -35.09 -14.10 22.54
CA GLU A 23 -36.43 -14.57 22.87
C GLU A 23 -37.55 -13.58 22.52
N GLN A 24 -37.24 -12.29 22.58
CA GLN A 24 -38.20 -11.22 22.30
C GLN A 24 -38.01 -10.59 20.91
N SER A 25 -37.11 -11.10 20.07
CA SER A 25 -36.80 -10.53 18.76
C SER A 25 -36.60 -9.01 18.80
N ILE A 26 -35.84 -8.50 19.76
CA ILE A 26 -35.70 -7.05 20.02
C ILE A 26 -35.07 -6.33 18.83
N PHE A 27 -34.13 -6.97 18.14
CA PHE A 27 -33.48 -6.39 16.96
C PHE A 27 -34.49 -6.19 15.83
N GLU A 28 -35.27 -7.20 15.51
CA GLU A 28 -36.30 -7.16 14.47
C GLU A 28 -37.39 -6.16 14.82
N GLN A 29 -37.86 -6.14 16.08
CA GLN A 29 -38.83 -5.15 16.57
C GLN A 29 -38.27 -3.72 16.46
N SER A 30 -36.99 -3.52 16.65
CA SER A 30 -36.36 -2.19 16.54
C SER A 30 -36.49 -1.62 15.12
N ILE A 31 -36.60 -2.48 14.10
CA ILE A 31 -36.82 -2.12 12.70
C ILE A 31 -38.31 -1.96 12.42
N GLN A 32 -39.14 -2.96 12.81
CA GLN A 32 -40.58 -3.01 12.56
C GLN A 32 -41.33 -1.83 13.22
N ASN A 33 -40.99 -1.49 14.47
CA ASN A 33 -41.58 -0.36 15.20
C ASN A 33 -41.32 1.01 14.55
N ARG A 34 -40.51 1.06 13.51
CA ARG A 34 -40.13 2.27 12.76
C ARG A 34 -40.51 2.18 11.30
N GLU A 35 -41.49 1.33 10.99
CA GLU A 35 -42.06 1.26 9.64
C GLU A 35 -42.65 2.62 9.26
N GLY A 36 -42.32 3.12 8.05
CA GLY A 36 -42.70 4.46 7.60
C GLY A 36 -41.81 5.62 8.13
N ALA A 37 -40.89 5.38 9.05
CA ALA A 37 -39.93 6.40 9.48
C ALA A 37 -38.82 6.60 8.42
N GLN A 38 -38.08 7.72 8.52
CA GLN A 38 -36.93 7.99 7.67
C GLN A 38 -35.89 6.87 7.76
N SER A 39 -35.49 6.34 6.63
CA SER A 39 -34.49 5.27 6.56
C SER A 39 -33.09 5.79 6.84
N PHE A 40 -32.33 5.01 7.59
CA PHE A 40 -30.87 5.09 7.70
C PHE A 40 -30.31 3.71 7.36
N VAL A 41 -29.73 3.57 6.17
CA VAL A 41 -29.22 2.30 5.67
C VAL A 41 -27.75 2.15 6.09
N PHE A 42 -27.44 0.97 6.63
CA PHE A 42 -26.08 0.61 7.04
C PHE A 42 -25.69 -0.76 6.44
N TYR A 43 -24.58 -0.78 5.73
CA TYR A 43 -23.93 -1.99 5.24
C TYR A 43 -22.64 -2.23 6.03
N GLU A 44 -22.47 -3.46 6.50
CA GLU A 44 -21.19 -3.87 7.13
C GLU A 44 -20.05 -3.79 6.12
N GLY A 45 -18.86 -3.31 6.55
CA GLY A 45 -17.62 -3.55 5.82
C GLY A 45 -17.24 -5.02 6.02
N PRO A 46 -17.31 -5.84 4.95
CA PRO A 46 -17.38 -7.29 5.11
C PRO A 46 -16.04 -7.86 5.57
N PRO A 47 -16.03 -8.70 6.62
CA PRO A 47 -14.84 -9.47 6.93
C PRO A 47 -14.66 -10.62 5.96
N THR A 48 -13.43 -11.11 5.80
CA THR A 48 -13.15 -12.38 5.15
C THR A 48 -13.30 -13.51 6.16
N ALA A 49 -14.20 -14.45 5.91
CA ALA A 49 -14.47 -15.58 6.83
C ALA A 49 -13.48 -16.75 6.72
N ASN A 50 -12.29 -16.51 6.16
CA ASN A 50 -11.17 -17.45 6.07
C ASN A 50 -10.22 -17.41 7.29
N GLY A 51 -10.50 -16.57 8.28
CA GLY A 51 -9.76 -16.43 9.53
C GLY A 51 -10.67 -16.17 10.72
N LEU A 52 -10.16 -16.41 11.94
CA LEU A 52 -10.88 -16.17 13.17
C LEU A 52 -11.04 -14.67 13.46
N PRO A 53 -12.17 -14.24 14.08
CA PRO A 53 -12.31 -12.89 14.57
C PRO A 53 -11.31 -12.59 15.69
N HIS A 54 -10.93 -11.32 15.82
CA HIS A 54 -10.01 -10.85 16.86
C HIS A 54 -10.50 -9.53 17.49
N VAL A 55 -9.83 -9.07 18.56
CA VAL A 55 -10.22 -7.88 19.33
C VAL A 55 -10.37 -6.62 18.47
N GLY A 56 -9.55 -6.46 17.41
CA GLY A 56 -9.68 -5.33 16.48
C GLY A 56 -11.03 -5.31 15.75
N HIS A 57 -11.57 -6.49 15.42
CA HIS A 57 -12.93 -6.61 14.87
C HIS A 57 -14.00 -6.23 15.89
N ALA A 58 -13.82 -6.59 17.18
CA ALA A 58 -14.73 -6.19 18.23
C ALA A 58 -14.82 -4.66 18.36
N LEU A 59 -13.66 -3.99 18.40
CA LEU A 59 -13.58 -2.53 18.48
C LEU A 59 -14.30 -1.85 17.31
N GLY A 60 -14.01 -2.25 16.09
CA GLY A 60 -14.63 -1.69 14.89
C GLY A 60 -16.14 -1.88 14.87
N ARG A 61 -16.63 -3.08 15.24
CA ARG A 61 -18.07 -3.39 15.31
C ARG A 61 -18.78 -2.62 16.41
N THR A 62 -18.15 -2.47 17.58
CA THR A 62 -18.70 -1.66 18.68
C THR A 62 -18.93 -0.21 18.26
N ILE A 63 -17.96 0.41 17.57
CA ILE A 63 -18.08 1.79 17.08
C ILE A 63 -19.22 1.91 16.07
N LYS A 64 -19.32 0.98 15.13
CA LYS A 64 -20.41 0.95 14.12
C LYS A 64 -21.78 0.78 14.78
N ASP A 65 -21.89 -0.12 15.76
CA ASP A 65 -23.13 -0.41 16.48
C ASP A 65 -23.65 0.81 17.26
N VAL A 66 -22.75 1.59 17.88
CA VAL A 66 -23.10 2.84 18.55
C VAL A 66 -23.84 3.79 17.62
N VAL A 67 -23.34 3.99 16.39
CA VAL A 67 -23.97 4.87 15.39
C VAL A 67 -25.35 4.34 14.99
N ALA A 68 -25.45 3.05 14.69
CA ALA A 68 -26.69 2.43 14.27
C ALA A 68 -27.74 2.41 15.40
N ARG A 69 -27.37 2.13 16.66
CA ARG A 69 -28.25 2.22 17.83
C ARG A 69 -28.68 3.65 18.12
N TYR A 70 -27.77 4.60 18.04
CA TYR A 70 -28.12 6.02 18.20
C TYR A 70 -29.19 6.45 17.19
N LYS A 71 -29.00 6.14 15.91
CA LYS A 71 -29.99 6.43 14.85
C LYS A 71 -31.34 5.75 15.12
N THR A 72 -31.32 4.50 15.57
CA THR A 72 -32.54 3.79 15.99
C THR A 72 -33.25 4.52 17.13
N MET A 73 -32.52 4.95 18.17
CA MET A 73 -33.10 5.71 19.30
C MET A 73 -33.59 7.10 18.86
N ALA A 74 -32.96 7.72 17.87
CA ALA A 74 -33.38 8.97 17.28
C ALA A 74 -34.61 8.85 16.33
N GLY A 75 -35.20 7.66 16.22
CA GLY A 75 -36.44 7.42 15.47
C GLY A 75 -36.27 6.96 14.02
N TYR A 76 -35.05 6.74 13.53
CA TYR A 76 -34.82 6.25 12.16
C TYR A 76 -35.12 4.74 12.05
N LYS A 77 -35.64 4.31 10.90
CA LYS A 77 -35.64 2.91 10.49
C LYS A 77 -34.22 2.55 10.03
N VAL A 78 -33.51 1.75 10.81
CA VAL A 78 -32.10 1.42 10.53
C VAL A 78 -31.98 -0.01 10.01
N LEU A 79 -31.84 -0.14 8.69
CA LEU A 79 -31.52 -1.40 8.05
C LEU A 79 -30.01 -1.65 8.15
N ARG A 80 -29.65 -2.82 8.68
CA ARG A 80 -28.27 -3.20 8.97
C ARG A 80 -27.96 -4.52 8.31
N LYS A 81 -27.33 -4.47 7.13
CA LYS A 81 -27.03 -5.65 6.33
C LYS A 81 -25.61 -6.12 6.60
N ALA A 82 -25.43 -7.37 6.97
CA ALA A 82 -24.12 -8.01 7.06
C ALA A 82 -23.54 -8.27 5.66
N GLY A 83 -22.27 -8.61 5.60
CA GLY A 83 -21.60 -9.00 4.35
C GLY A 83 -20.40 -9.90 4.60
N TRP A 84 -20.01 -10.61 3.54
CA TRP A 84 -18.82 -11.44 3.50
C TRP A 84 -17.93 -11.06 2.32
N ASP A 85 -16.65 -10.78 2.61
CA ASP A 85 -15.60 -10.67 1.59
C ASP A 85 -15.08 -12.08 1.29
N THR A 86 -15.32 -12.54 0.08
CA THR A 86 -15.19 -13.96 -0.25
C THR A 86 -14.24 -14.23 -1.43
N HIS A 87 -13.43 -13.25 -1.82
CA HIS A 87 -12.45 -13.42 -2.90
C HIS A 87 -11.22 -12.54 -2.70
N GLY A 88 -10.26 -12.68 -3.62
CA GLY A 88 -9.00 -11.96 -3.61
C GLY A 88 -7.85 -12.71 -2.97
N LEU A 89 -6.70 -12.06 -2.93
CA LEU A 89 -5.41 -12.65 -2.55
C LEU A 89 -5.40 -13.36 -1.17
N PRO A 90 -6.08 -12.87 -0.11
CA PRO A 90 -6.09 -13.59 1.16
C PRO A 90 -6.71 -14.98 1.10
N VAL A 91 -7.72 -15.18 0.24
CA VAL A 91 -8.35 -16.48 0.02
C VAL A 91 -7.41 -17.39 -0.77
N GLU A 92 -6.84 -16.86 -1.86
CA GLU A 92 -5.89 -17.60 -2.72
C GLU A 92 -4.70 -18.11 -1.92
N LEU A 93 -4.00 -17.23 -1.17
CA LEU A 93 -2.85 -17.61 -0.33
C LEU A 93 -3.22 -18.65 0.74
N GLY A 94 -4.44 -18.58 1.28
CA GLY A 94 -4.94 -19.58 2.22
C GLY A 94 -5.05 -20.97 1.58
N VAL A 95 -5.57 -21.03 0.36
CA VAL A 95 -5.74 -22.28 -0.40
C VAL A 95 -4.39 -22.79 -0.94
N GLU A 96 -3.52 -21.93 -1.45
CA GLU A 96 -2.15 -22.29 -1.83
C GLU A 96 -1.43 -23.01 -0.69
N LYS A 97 -1.52 -22.44 0.52
CA LYS A 97 -0.93 -23.05 1.71
C LYS A 97 -1.54 -24.41 2.06
N GLN A 98 -2.85 -24.58 1.88
CA GLN A 98 -3.53 -25.87 2.12
C GLN A 98 -3.11 -26.93 1.10
N LEU A 99 -2.90 -26.54 -0.14
CA LEU A 99 -2.50 -27.42 -1.23
C LEU A 99 -0.99 -27.67 -1.30
N GLY A 100 -0.19 -26.87 -0.58
CA GLY A 100 1.27 -26.91 -0.63
C GLY A 100 1.86 -26.40 -1.94
N ILE A 101 1.14 -25.53 -2.65
CA ILE A 101 1.56 -24.90 -3.90
C ILE A 101 1.85 -23.41 -3.68
N SER A 102 2.55 -22.76 -4.61
CA SER A 102 2.92 -21.35 -4.50
C SER A 102 2.97 -20.67 -5.86
N GLY A 103 2.16 -19.61 -5.99
CA GLY A 103 2.17 -18.73 -7.16
C GLY A 103 1.40 -19.25 -8.37
N LYS A 104 1.25 -18.35 -9.34
CA LYS A 104 0.35 -18.56 -10.50
C LYS A 104 0.69 -19.79 -11.33
N HIS A 105 1.98 -20.10 -11.49
CA HIS A 105 2.41 -21.23 -12.31
C HIS A 105 1.90 -22.56 -11.73
N GLU A 106 2.06 -22.76 -10.42
CA GLU A 106 1.61 -23.99 -9.76
C GLU A 106 0.08 -24.06 -9.66
N ILE A 107 -0.60 -22.92 -9.58
CA ILE A 107 -2.07 -22.85 -9.67
C ILE A 107 -2.55 -23.29 -11.07
N GLU A 108 -1.88 -22.84 -12.13
CA GLU A 108 -2.20 -23.25 -13.52
C GLU A 108 -1.95 -24.74 -13.74
N GLU A 109 -0.86 -25.30 -13.20
CA GLU A 109 -0.58 -26.74 -13.24
C GLU A 109 -1.60 -27.57 -12.45
N TYR A 110 -2.03 -27.08 -11.27
CA TYR A 110 -3.11 -27.71 -10.48
C TYR A 110 -4.47 -27.66 -11.21
N GLY A 111 -4.70 -26.62 -11.98
CA GLY A 111 -5.90 -26.33 -12.71
C GLY A 111 -6.72 -25.20 -12.07
N ILE A 112 -7.06 -24.19 -12.87
CA ILE A 112 -7.76 -22.99 -12.41
C ILE A 112 -9.15 -23.32 -11.82
N GLU A 113 -9.93 -24.16 -12.50
CA GLU A 113 -11.28 -24.52 -12.05
C GLU A 113 -11.30 -25.27 -10.70
N PRO A 114 -10.53 -26.35 -10.50
CA PRO A 114 -10.43 -27.02 -9.20
C PRO A 114 -9.87 -26.10 -8.11
N PHE A 115 -8.94 -25.19 -8.42
CA PHE A 115 -8.44 -24.21 -7.48
C PHE A 115 -9.53 -23.23 -7.03
N ILE A 116 -10.29 -22.64 -7.96
CA ILE A 116 -11.42 -21.76 -7.64
C ILE A 116 -12.48 -22.48 -6.81
N LYS A 117 -12.74 -23.75 -7.10
CA LYS A 117 -13.67 -24.57 -6.29
C LYS A 117 -13.19 -24.68 -4.85
N LYS A 118 -11.90 -24.93 -4.65
CA LYS A 118 -11.28 -24.95 -3.31
C LYS A 118 -11.36 -23.60 -2.60
N CYS A 119 -11.15 -22.50 -3.31
CA CYS A 119 -11.35 -21.15 -2.77
C CYS A 119 -12.78 -20.95 -2.27
N LYS A 120 -13.78 -21.28 -3.09
CA LYS A 120 -15.22 -21.19 -2.72
C LYS A 120 -15.57 -22.06 -1.51
N GLU A 121 -15.00 -23.24 -1.38
CA GLU A 121 -15.20 -24.11 -0.23
C GLU A 121 -14.56 -23.54 1.04
N SER A 122 -13.45 -22.82 0.93
CA SER A 122 -12.67 -22.31 2.07
C SER A 122 -13.24 -21.03 2.69
N VAL A 123 -13.92 -20.18 1.91
CA VAL A 123 -14.30 -18.81 2.33
C VAL A 123 -15.27 -18.76 3.51
N PHE A 124 -16.05 -19.80 3.75
CA PHE A 124 -16.99 -19.88 4.87
C PHE A 124 -16.52 -20.78 6.02
N THR A 125 -15.24 -21.16 6.02
CA THR A 125 -14.68 -22.07 7.04
C THR A 125 -14.92 -21.60 8.49
N TYR A 126 -14.89 -20.29 8.72
CA TYR A 126 -15.06 -19.69 10.04
C TYR A 126 -16.36 -18.92 10.21
N GLU A 127 -17.34 -19.06 9.31
CA GLU A 127 -18.60 -18.34 9.38
C GLU A 127 -19.34 -18.53 10.71
N LYS A 128 -19.38 -19.77 11.20
CA LYS A 128 -20.00 -20.09 12.49
C LYS A 128 -19.36 -19.30 13.65
N GLN A 129 -18.03 -19.28 13.69
CA GLN A 129 -17.29 -18.54 14.73
C GLN A 129 -17.53 -17.03 14.62
N TRP A 130 -17.67 -16.51 13.40
CA TRP A 130 -18.00 -15.11 13.19
C TRP A 130 -19.41 -14.77 13.65
N ARG A 131 -20.40 -15.65 13.45
CA ARG A 131 -21.76 -15.48 13.97
C ARG A 131 -21.75 -15.50 15.50
N GLU A 132 -21.15 -16.50 16.12
CA GLU A 132 -21.01 -16.62 17.57
C GLU A 132 -20.29 -15.38 18.17
N PHE A 133 -19.24 -14.91 17.53
CA PHE A 133 -18.53 -13.69 17.94
C PHE A 133 -19.43 -12.46 17.84
N THR A 134 -20.15 -12.28 16.74
CA THR A 134 -21.09 -11.17 16.52
C THR A 134 -22.15 -11.12 17.60
N GLU A 135 -22.75 -12.26 17.93
CA GLU A 135 -23.70 -12.38 19.06
C GLU A 135 -23.02 -12.07 20.40
N SER A 136 -21.81 -12.60 20.62
CA SER A 136 -21.13 -12.45 21.91
C SER A 136 -20.84 -11.00 22.27
N ILE A 137 -20.51 -10.16 21.31
CA ILE A 137 -20.29 -8.73 21.52
C ILE A 137 -21.59 -7.89 21.48
N GLY A 138 -22.74 -8.54 21.22
CA GLY A 138 -24.04 -7.88 21.16
C GLY A 138 -24.21 -6.95 19.96
N TYR A 139 -23.47 -7.18 18.87
CA TYR A 139 -23.54 -6.40 17.65
C TYR A 139 -24.80 -6.75 16.85
N TRP A 140 -25.65 -5.76 16.63
CA TRP A 140 -26.91 -5.94 15.89
C TRP A 140 -26.72 -5.71 14.40
N VAL A 141 -26.73 -6.76 13.63
CA VAL A 141 -26.65 -6.78 12.17
C VAL A 141 -27.39 -8.00 11.64
N ASP A 142 -28.06 -7.85 10.49
CA ASP A 142 -28.75 -8.96 9.83
C ASP A 142 -27.69 -9.88 9.17
N MET A 143 -27.50 -11.04 9.79
CA MET A 143 -26.59 -12.09 9.32
C MET A 143 -27.30 -13.18 8.51
N ASP A 144 -28.63 -13.12 8.40
CA ASP A 144 -29.42 -14.15 7.70
C ASP A 144 -29.64 -13.80 6.24
N ASP A 145 -29.59 -12.51 5.91
CA ASP A 145 -29.56 -12.01 4.52
C ASP A 145 -28.31 -11.15 4.27
N PRO A 146 -27.11 -11.73 4.34
CA PRO A 146 -25.87 -10.98 4.07
C PRO A 146 -25.69 -10.78 2.57
N TYR A 147 -24.96 -9.73 2.16
CA TYR A 147 -24.41 -9.71 0.83
C TYR A 147 -23.07 -10.47 0.78
N VAL A 148 -22.87 -11.19 -0.32
CA VAL A 148 -21.67 -12.03 -0.50
C VAL A 148 -20.98 -11.64 -1.79
N THR A 149 -19.73 -11.23 -1.69
CA THR A 149 -19.04 -10.60 -2.84
C THR A 149 -18.78 -11.56 -4.02
N LEU A 150 -18.78 -12.89 -3.80
CA LEU A 150 -18.64 -13.89 -4.87
C LEU A 150 -19.96 -14.21 -5.62
N GLU A 151 -21.09 -13.71 -5.12
CA GLU A 151 -22.39 -14.00 -5.73
C GLU A 151 -22.66 -13.10 -6.94
N ASN A 152 -23.31 -13.68 -7.96
CA ASN A 152 -23.63 -12.97 -9.20
C ASN A 152 -24.39 -11.65 -8.99
N PRO A 153 -25.42 -11.56 -8.13
CA PRO A 153 -26.14 -10.30 -7.92
C PRO A 153 -25.24 -9.16 -7.42
N TYR A 154 -24.24 -9.49 -6.59
CA TYR A 154 -23.25 -8.51 -6.15
C TYR A 154 -22.34 -8.09 -7.31
N ILE A 155 -21.78 -9.05 -8.05
CA ILE A 155 -20.90 -8.82 -9.20
C ILE A 155 -21.60 -7.99 -10.27
N GLU A 156 -22.82 -8.32 -10.63
CA GLU A 156 -23.64 -7.60 -11.61
C GLU A 156 -23.91 -6.15 -11.16
N SER A 157 -24.18 -5.95 -9.87
CA SER A 157 -24.36 -4.60 -9.30
C SER A 157 -23.09 -3.75 -9.43
N VAL A 158 -21.93 -4.33 -9.14
CA VAL A 158 -20.63 -3.65 -9.31
C VAL A 158 -20.37 -3.32 -10.78
N TRP A 159 -20.65 -4.24 -11.70
CA TRP A 159 -20.48 -4.01 -13.13
C TRP A 159 -21.41 -2.91 -13.65
N HIS A 160 -22.66 -2.88 -13.18
CA HIS A 160 -23.60 -1.81 -13.53
C HIS A 160 -23.09 -0.44 -13.06
N ILE A 161 -22.57 -0.35 -11.83
CA ILE A 161 -21.99 0.89 -11.30
C ILE A 161 -20.78 1.32 -12.13
N LEU A 162 -19.86 0.40 -12.45
CA LEU A 162 -18.69 0.70 -13.28
C LEU A 162 -19.10 1.13 -14.69
N GLY A 163 -20.09 0.49 -15.30
CA GLY A 163 -20.65 0.90 -16.58
C GLY A 163 -21.19 2.33 -16.54
N THR A 164 -21.99 2.65 -15.52
CA THR A 164 -22.52 4.01 -15.32
C THR A 164 -21.43 5.05 -15.13
N ILE A 165 -20.35 4.73 -14.40
CA ILE A 165 -19.18 5.61 -14.21
C ILE A 165 -18.46 5.83 -15.54
N HIS A 166 -18.31 4.77 -16.34
CA HIS A 166 -17.70 4.84 -17.67
C HIS A 166 -18.50 5.74 -18.62
N GLU A 167 -19.84 5.55 -18.69
CA GLU A 167 -20.74 6.37 -19.49
C GLU A 167 -20.65 7.87 -19.16
N LYS A 168 -20.40 8.18 -17.88
CA LYS A 168 -20.15 9.56 -17.41
C LYS A 168 -18.74 10.10 -17.74
N GLY A 169 -17.88 9.31 -18.41
CA GLY A 169 -16.51 9.69 -18.74
C GLY A 169 -15.55 9.78 -17.55
N LEU A 170 -15.95 9.24 -16.40
CA LEU A 170 -15.14 9.27 -15.17
C LEU A 170 -14.19 8.09 -15.02
N LEU A 171 -14.38 7.02 -15.80
CA LEU A 171 -13.48 5.87 -15.86
C LEU A 171 -12.61 5.97 -17.11
N TYR A 172 -11.30 6.03 -16.94
CA TYR A 172 -10.33 6.18 -18.02
C TYR A 172 -9.07 5.34 -17.75
N LYS A 173 -8.31 5.04 -18.82
CA LYS A 173 -6.99 4.42 -18.70
C LYS A 173 -5.97 5.46 -18.23
N GLY A 174 -5.27 5.18 -17.17
CA GLY A 174 -4.21 6.03 -16.63
C GLY A 174 -3.02 5.21 -16.16
N HIS A 175 -1.89 5.90 -15.93
CA HIS A 175 -0.69 5.29 -15.37
C HIS A 175 -0.44 5.80 -13.95
N ARG A 176 -0.20 4.88 -13.04
CA ARG A 176 0.18 5.19 -11.66
C ARG A 176 1.35 4.32 -11.24
N VAL A 177 2.37 4.95 -10.63
CA VAL A 177 3.45 4.21 -10.00
C VAL A 177 2.93 3.59 -8.70
N SER A 178 2.99 2.27 -8.62
CA SER A 178 2.64 1.53 -7.39
C SER A 178 3.69 0.45 -7.11
N PRO A 179 3.97 0.16 -5.83
CA PRO A 179 4.78 -0.99 -5.46
C PRO A 179 4.17 -2.28 -6.01
N TYR A 180 5.01 -3.19 -6.42
CA TYR A 180 4.62 -4.47 -7.00
C TYR A 180 5.35 -5.61 -6.30
N CYS A 181 4.63 -6.66 -5.91
CA CYS A 181 5.21 -7.87 -5.35
C CYS A 181 5.48 -8.90 -6.45
N PRO A 182 6.74 -9.24 -6.76
CA PRO A 182 7.04 -10.22 -7.79
C PRO A 182 6.66 -11.66 -7.40
N SER A 183 6.57 -11.97 -6.11
CA SER A 183 6.14 -13.27 -5.62
C SER A 183 4.64 -13.49 -5.82
N CYS A 184 3.82 -12.55 -5.35
CA CYS A 184 2.36 -12.62 -5.52
C CYS A 184 1.89 -12.14 -6.90
N GLN A 185 2.78 -11.54 -7.70
CA GLN A 185 2.51 -10.96 -9.02
C GLN A 185 1.33 -9.96 -9.02
N THR A 186 1.28 -9.11 -8.00
CA THR A 186 0.22 -8.11 -7.82
C THR A 186 0.77 -6.78 -7.31
N SER A 187 0.04 -5.70 -7.56
CA SER A 187 0.32 -4.40 -6.96
C SER A 187 -0.01 -4.39 -5.48
N LEU A 188 0.83 -3.75 -4.68
CA LEU A 188 0.63 -3.61 -3.24
C LEU A 188 -0.12 -2.33 -2.91
N SER A 189 -1.03 -2.41 -1.94
CA SER A 189 -1.66 -1.24 -1.34
C SER A 189 -0.67 -0.45 -0.47
N SER A 190 -0.97 0.82 -0.22
CA SER A 190 -0.14 1.64 0.69
C SER A 190 -0.08 1.08 2.12
N HIS A 191 -1.14 0.40 2.56
CA HIS A 191 -1.20 -0.25 3.86
C HIS A 191 -0.23 -1.44 3.96
N GLU A 192 -0.22 -2.31 2.97
CA GLU A 192 0.71 -3.45 2.89
C GLU A 192 2.16 -2.98 2.84
N VAL A 193 2.45 -1.95 2.04
CA VAL A 193 3.78 -1.35 1.97
C VAL A 193 4.20 -0.78 3.33
N ALA A 194 3.31 -0.05 4.02
CA ALA A 194 3.60 0.53 5.34
C ALA A 194 3.97 -0.53 6.39
N GLN A 195 3.37 -1.71 6.35
CA GLN A 195 3.67 -2.81 7.26
C GLN A 195 4.95 -3.58 6.89
N GLY A 196 5.42 -3.46 5.66
CA GLY A 196 6.56 -4.20 5.12
C GLY A 196 7.92 -3.56 5.36
N TYR A 197 8.00 -2.36 5.92
CA TYR A 197 9.28 -1.69 6.15
C TYR A 197 10.15 -2.42 7.16
N LYS A 198 11.38 -2.74 6.73
CA LYS A 198 12.41 -3.36 7.57
C LYS A 198 13.77 -2.74 7.25
N THR A 199 14.61 -2.62 8.26
CA THR A 199 16.02 -2.30 8.06
C THR A 199 16.74 -3.54 7.54
N VAL A 200 17.27 -3.47 6.33
CA VAL A 200 18.02 -4.54 5.68
C VAL A 200 19.42 -4.07 5.33
N LYS A 201 20.37 -5.00 5.27
CA LYS A 201 21.67 -4.76 4.65
C LYS A 201 21.54 -4.98 3.15
N ASP A 202 21.88 -3.95 2.38
CA ASP A 202 21.82 -4.01 0.93
C ASP A 202 23.16 -3.61 0.33
N LEU A 203 23.44 -4.12 -0.87
CA LEU A 203 24.64 -3.79 -1.61
C LEU A 203 24.49 -2.39 -2.22
N SER A 204 25.43 -1.50 -1.94
CA SER A 204 25.47 -0.19 -2.56
C SER A 204 26.71 -0.02 -3.43
N ALA A 205 26.58 0.80 -4.47
CA ALA A 205 27.68 1.13 -5.37
C ALA A 205 27.87 2.64 -5.45
N THR A 206 29.13 3.08 -5.38
CA THR A 206 29.54 4.44 -5.78
C THR A 206 30.12 4.37 -7.17
N VAL A 207 29.51 5.09 -8.10
CA VAL A 207 29.80 5.02 -9.54
C VAL A 207 30.43 6.31 -10.03
N LYS A 208 31.45 6.19 -10.87
CA LYS A 208 32.15 7.33 -11.49
C LYS A 208 31.43 7.68 -12.80
N PHE A 209 30.96 8.93 -12.92
CA PHE A 209 30.40 9.50 -14.15
C PHE A 209 31.41 10.52 -14.66
N LYS A 210 32.09 10.18 -15.74
CA LYS A 210 33.17 11.02 -16.29
C LYS A 210 32.59 12.34 -16.80
N VAL A 211 33.14 13.48 -16.34
CA VAL A 211 32.78 14.80 -16.88
C VAL A 211 33.20 14.84 -18.36
N LYS A 212 32.27 15.27 -19.22
CA LYS A 212 32.55 15.37 -20.64
C LYS A 212 33.64 16.43 -20.90
N ASP A 213 34.51 16.17 -21.88
CA ASP A 213 35.61 17.04 -22.26
C ASP A 213 36.65 17.29 -21.12
N SER A 214 36.67 16.44 -20.10
CA SER A 214 37.68 16.42 -19.05
C SER A 214 38.49 15.12 -19.14
N ASP A 215 39.78 15.20 -18.79
CA ASP A 215 40.67 14.03 -18.83
C ASP A 215 40.45 13.13 -17.61
N ASN A 216 40.25 13.71 -16.43
CA ASN A 216 40.26 12.98 -15.15
C ASN A 216 39.29 13.47 -14.09
N GLU A 217 38.21 14.22 -14.47
CA GLU A 217 37.16 14.65 -13.55
C GLU A 217 35.95 13.71 -13.59
N TYR A 218 35.37 13.39 -12.41
CA TYR A 218 34.26 12.47 -12.26
C TYR A 218 33.26 12.97 -11.22
N PHE A 219 31.97 12.95 -11.56
CA PHE A 219 30.91 12.97 -10.55
C PHE A 219 30.82 11.59 -9.88
N LEU A 220 30.64 11.57 -8.56
CA LEU A 220 30.40 10.34 -7.81
C LEU A 220 28.91 10.20 -7.50
N GLY A 221 28.24 9.27 -8.17
CA GLY A 221 26.85 8.93 -7.88
C GLY A 221 26.76 7.67 -7.00
N TRP A 222 25.91 7.69 -6.01
CA TRP A 222 25.68 6.54 -5.12
C TRP A 222 24.30 5.91 -5.39
N THR A 223 24.22 4.60 -5.36
CA THR A 223 22.98 3.86 -5.53
C THR A 223 22.96 2.54 -4.77
N THR A 224 21.79 2.16 -4.25
CA THR A 224 21.47 0.80 -3.74
C THR A 224 20.83 -0.07 -4.79
N THR A 225 20.60 0.44 -5.99
CA THR A 225 19.97 -0.28 -7.12
C THR A 225 20.84 -0.19 -8.38
N PRO A 226 22.04 -0.82 -8.38
CA PRO A 226 23.00 -0.68 -9.48
C PRO A 226 22.49 -1.17 -10.84
N TRP A 227 21.49 -2.06 -10.86
CA TRP A 227 20.84 -2.52 -12.09
C TRP A 227 20.03 -1.44 -12.82
N THR A 228 19.79 -0.27 -12.21
CA THR A 228 19.15 0.87 -12.87
C THR A 228 20.14 1.77 -13.61
N LEU A 229 21.44 1.57 -13.47
CA LEU A 229 22.48 2.37 -14.13
C LEU A 229 22.43 2.34 -15.65
N PRO A 230 22.09 1.24 -16.35
CA PRO A 230 21.91 1.24 -17.80
C PRO A 230 20.82 2.19 -18.30
N ALA A 231 19.83 2.51 -17.44
CA ALA A 231 18.75 3.46 -17.76
C ALA A 231 19.04 4.88 -17.26
N ASN A 232 20.30 5.20 -16.93
CA ASN A 232 20.71 6.54 -16.51
C ASN A 232 20.50 7.56 -17.65
N VAL A 233 19.89 8.72 -17.31
CA VAL A 233 19.69 9.84 -18.26
C VAL A 233 20.18 11.17 -17.72
N ALA A 234 20.33 11.33 -16.42
CA ALA A 234 20.80 12.55 -15.76
C ALA A 234 21.44 12.26 -14.41
N LEU A 235 22.17 13.24 -13.87
CA LEU A 235 22.58 13.32 -12.47
C LEU A 235 21.88 14.50 -11.82
N ALA A 236 21.33 14.34 -10.61
CA ALA A 236 20.72 15.42 -9.86
C ALA A 236 21.61 15.87 -8.71
N VAL A 237 21.68 17.19 -8.53
CA VAL A 237 22.33 17.89 -7.41
C VAL A 237 21.33 18.82 -6.75
N HIS A 238 21.50 19.11 -5.45
CA HIS A 238 20.70 20.13 -4.78
C HIS A 238 21.29 21.51 -5.08
N PRO A 239 20.53 22.45 -5.67
CA PRO A 239 21.07 23.74 -6.12
C PRO A 239 21.81 24.54 -5.03
N ASN A 240 21.29 24.52 -3.80
CA ASN A 240 21.81 25.30 -2.69
C ASN A 240 22.89 24.59 -1.86
N MET A 241 23.17 23.30 -2.11
CA MET A 241 24.22 22.57 -1.40
C MET A 241 25.61 22.90 -1.96
N GLU A 242 26.64 22.76 -1.11
CA GLU A 242 28.03 22.89 -1.52
C GLU A 242 28.60 21.54 -1.96
N TYR A 243 29.30 21.55 -3.09
CA TYR A 243 30.00 20.42 -3.68
C TYR A 243 31.49 20.76 -3.78
N VAL A 244 32.35 19.79 -3.54
CA VAL A 244 33.80 19.95 -3.66
C VAL A 244 34.33 19.20 -4.89
N LYS A 245 35.30 19.81 -5.56
CA LYS A 245 36.24 19.10 -6.42
C LYS A 245 37.40 18.67 -5.58
N ALA A 246 37.57 17.38 -5.35
CA ALA A 246 38.62 16.82 -4.51
C ALA A 246 39.51 15.87 -5.34
N LYS A 247 40.83 16.08 -5.24
CA LYS A 247 41.82 15.26 -5.93
C LYS A 247 42.25 14.09 -5.07
N GLN A 248 42.21 12.90 -5.61
CA GLN A 248 42.69 11.68 -4.98
C GLN A 248 43.24 10.74 -6.07
N GLU A 249 44.42 10.16 -5.87
CA GLU A 249 45.05 9.19 -6.77
C GLU A 249 45.07 9.62 -8.28
N GLY A 250 45.31 10.91 -8.51
CA GLY A 250 45.42 11.47 -9.87
C GLY A 250 44.08 11.79 -10.54
N HIS A 251 42.93 11.49 -9.90
CA HIS A 251 41.60 11.83 -10.36
C HIS A 251 40.99 12.97 -9.53
N VAL A 252 40.08 13.72 -10.15
CA VAL A 252 39.30 14.76 -9.48
C VAL A 252 37.85 14.25 -9.33
N TYR A 253 37.38 14.17 -8.11
CA TYR A 253 36.02 13.71 -7.79
C TYR A 253 35.16 14.88 -7.34
N ILE A 254 33.93 14.89 -7.85
CA ILE A 254 32.89 15.86 -7.48
C ILE A 254 31.88 15.17 -6.59
N VAL A 255 31.74 15.66 -5.34
CA VAL A 255 30.89 15.08 -4.29
C VAL A 255 30.41 16.19 -3.36
N ALA A 256 29.27 16.00 -2.67
CA ALA A 256 28.81 16.97 -1.68
C ALA A 256 29.88 17.17 -0.59
N LYS A 257 30.12 18.44 -0.21
CA LYS A 257 31.13 18.83 0.78
C LYS A 257 30.97 18.09 2.10
N GLU A 258 29.74 17.92 2.57
CA GLU A 258 29.41 17.21 3.80
C GLU A 258 29.72 15.70 3.74
N ARG A 259 29.85 15.15 2.52
CA ARG A 259 30.07 13.72 2.30
C ARG A 259 31.48 13.36 1.87
N VAL A 260 32.34 14.35 1.60
CA VAL A 260 33.66 14.10 1.05
C VAL A 260 34.49 13.18 1.92
N GLN A 261 34.48 13.39 3.24
CA GLN A 261 35.24 12.59 4.21
C GLN A 261 34.76 11.11 4.23
N ASP A 262 33.45 10.89 4.20
CA ASP A 262 32.89 9.53 4.23
C ASP A 262 33.11 8.78 2.91
N VAL A 263 33.15 9.50 1.79
CA VAL A 263 33.24 8.93 0.43
C VAL A 263 34.72 8.68 0.06
N LEU A 264 35.59 9.66 0.25
CA LEU A 264 37.01 9.57 -0.12
C LEU A 264 37.90 9.11 1.03
N LYS A 265 37.40 9.15 2.28
CA LYS A 265 38.09 8.76 3.53
C LYS A 265 39.30 9.62 3.85
N GLU A 266 40.50 9.20 3.41
CA GLU A 266 41.79 9.84 3.70
C GLU A 266 42.50 10.14 2.37
N ASP A 267 43.56 10.95 2.42
CA ASP A 267 44.47 11.26 1.30
C ASP A 267 43.81 11.95 0.09
N TYR A 268 42.92 12.91 0.34
CA TYR A 268 42.40 13.79 -0.72
C TYR A 268 42.76 15.26 -0.50
N GLU A 269 42.86 16.02 -1.59
CA GLU A 269 43.09 17.46 -1.61
C GLU A 269 41.85 18.17 -2.19
N VAL A 270 41.23 19.09 -1.44
CA VAL A 270 40.15 19.93 -1.92
C VAL A 270 40.67 21.01 -2.84
N LEU A 271 40.34 21.00 -4.11
CA LEU A 271 40.77 21.96 -5.11
C LEU A 271 39.85 23.19 -5.17
N SER A 272 38.54 22.98 -5.12
CA SER A 272 37.55 24.06 -5.17
C SER A 272 36.21 23.64 -4.54
N VAL A 273 35.41 24.64 -4.19
CA VAL A 273 34.06 24.48 -3.66
C VAL A 273 33.07 25.20 -4.60
N HIS A 274 31.98 24.57 -4.94
CA HIS A 274 30.96 25.07 -5.85
C HIS A 274 29.57 24.92 -5.23
N LYS A 275 28.64 25.81 -5.58
CA LYS A 275 27.22 25.55 -5.33
C LYS A 275 26.67 24.56 -6.35
N GLY A 276 25.66 23.77 -5.96
CA GLY A 276 25.05 22.82 -6.88
C GLY A 276 24.50 23.48 -8.14
N GLU A 277 23.95 24.70 -8.02
CA GLU A 277 23.49 25.48 -9.18
C GLU A 277 24.57 25.73 -10.23
N GLU A 278 25.84 25.88 -9.83
CA GLU A 278 26.98 26.06 -10.75
C GLU A 278 27.35 24.78 -11.51
N LEU A 279 26.94 23.62 -11.00
CA LEU A 279 27.17 22.32 -11.63
C LEU A 279 26.05 21.93 -12.62
N VAL A 280 24.88 22.60 -12.55
CA VAL A 280 23.75 22.35 -13.45
C VAL A 280 24.17 22.57 -14.90
N SER A 281 23.65 21.73 -15.79
CA SER A 281 23.97 21.67 -17.23
C SER A 281 25.39 21.15 -17.56
N THR A 282 26.22 20.80 -16.58
CA THR A 282 27.50 20.12 -16.87
C THR A 282 27.23 18.75 -17.48
N SER A 283 27.79 18.49 -18.65
CA SER A 283 27.63 17.23 -19.36
C SER A 283 28.60 16.16 -18.84
N TYR A 284 28.16 14.91 -18.84
CA TYR A 284 28.97 13.76 -18.45
C TYR A 284 28.79 12.58 -19.42
N MET A 285 29.67 11.60 -19.34
CA MET A 285 29.57 10.35 -20.07
C MET A 285 28.83 9.31 -19.20
N PRO A 286 27.74 8.68 -19.71
CA PRO A 286 27.05 7.65 -18.93
C PRO A 286 27.95 6.42 -18.72
N PRO A 287 27.84 5.72 -17.59
CA PRO A 287 28.64 4.53 -17.32
C PRO A 287 28.34 3.38 -18.28
N PHE A 288 27.10 3.35 -18.84
CA PHE A 288 26.65 2.38 -19.84
C PHE A 288 26.02 3.10 -21.02
N PRO A 289 26.74 3.31 -22.13
CA PRO A 289 26.23 4.04 -23.29
C PRO A 289 25.32 3.12 -24.16
N MET A 290 24.26 2.59 -23.58
CA MET A 290 23.36 1.64 -24.26
C MET A 290 22.24 2.32 -25.04
N ASN A 291 21.92 3.58 -24.73
CA ASN A 291 20.81 4.31 -25.32
C ASN A 291 21.25 5.67 -25.81
N GLU A 292 20.75 6.09 -26.99
CA GLU A 292 20.83 7.48 -27.42
C GLU A 292 19.69 8.26 -26.72
N VAL A 293 20.07 9.14 -25.79
CA VAL A 293 19.13 10.00 -25.09
C VAL A 293 19.26 11.43 -25.60
N THR A 294 18.25 11.91 -26.30
CA THR A 294 18.19 13.30 -26.74
C THR A 294 18.07 14.22 -25.52
N ASN A 295 18.96 15.23 -25.41
CA ASN A 295 19.03 16.14 -24.25
C ASN A 295 19.27 15.45 -22.89
N GLY A 296 19.95 14.30 -22.88
CA GLY A 296 20.35 13.60 -21.66
C GLY A 296 21.82 13.83 -21.27
N TYR A 297 22.24 13.11 -20.24
CA TYR A 297 23.60 13.02 -19.73
C TYR A 297 24.21 14.36 -19.28
N HIS A 298 23.40 15.13 -18.57
CA HIS A 298 23.83 16.37 -17.92
C HIS A 298 23.32 16.42 -16.47
N VAL A 299 23.92 17.30 -15.68
CA VAL A 299 23.54 17.56 -14.28
C VAL A 299 22.29 18.44 -14.26
N ILE A 300 21.32 18.08 -13.43
CA ILE A 300 20.08 18.84 -13.19
C ILE A 300 19.99 19.27 -11.72
N GLY A 301 19.32 20.39 -11.45
CA GLY A 301 18.98 20.81 -10.10
C GLY A 301 17.72 20.11 -9.59
N ALA A 302 17.74 19.61 -8.34
CA ALA A 302 16.56 18.98 -7.74
C ALA A 302 16.57 19.10 -6.20
N ASP A 303 15.47 19.58 -5.64
CA ASP A 303 15.34 19.85 -4.19
C ASP A 303 15.26 18.57 -3.34
N PHE A 304 15.00 17.42 -3.94
CA PHE A 304 14.94 16.14 -3.23
C PHE A 304 16.31 15.51 -2.95
N VAL A 305 17.39 16.07 -3.46
CA VAL A 305 18.75 15.58 -3.18
C VAL A 305 19.16 16.00 -1.79
N THR A 306 19.63 15.05 -0.97
CA THR A 306 20.10 15.29 0.40
C THR A 306 21.54 14.80 0.57
N ALA A 307 22.20 15.22 1.66
CA ALA A 307 23.52 14.76 2.07
C ALA A 307 23.48 13.80 3.27
N ASP A 308 22.30 13.26 3.63
CA ASP A 308 22.16 12.35 4.78
C ASP A 308 22.90 11.02 4.56
N SER A 309 23.00 10.60 3.30
CA SER A 309 23.71 9.37 2.89
C SER A 309 24.26 9.48 1.46
N GLY A 310 25.10 8.53 1.09
CA GLY A 310 25.68 8.48 -0.25
C GLY A 310 26.68 9.60 -0.53
N THR A 311 26.60 10.18 -1.72
CA THR A 311 27.58 11.16 -2.24
C THR A 311 27.00 12.58 -2.38
N GLY A 312 25.70 12.76 -2.11
CA GLY A 312 24.98 14.02 -2.40
C GLY A 312 24.67 14.23 -3.87
N LEU A 313 24.87 13.21 -4.71
CA LEU A 313 24.42 13.19 -6.11
C LEU A 313 23.54 11.98 -6.34
N VAL A 314 22.42 12.19 -7.03
CA VAL A 314 21.46 11.14 -7.35
C VAL A 314 21.44 10.86 -8.84
N HIS A 315 21.67 9.59 -9.23
CA HIS A 315 21.50 9.21 -10.63
C HIS A 315 20.01 9.06 -10.97
N ILE A 316 19.62 9.53 -12.14
CA ILE A 316 18.24 9.60 -12.61
C ILE A 316 18.00 8.56 -13.68
N ALA A 317 17.01 7.68 -13.46
CA ALA A 317 16.56 6.64 -14.38
C ALA A 317 15.01 6.63 -14.44
N PRO A 318 14.36 7.47 -15.27
CA PRO A 318 12.91 7.71 -15.26
C PRO A 318 12.08 6.46 -15.50
N ALA A 319 12.59 5.50 -16.24
CA ALA A 319 11.87 4.25 -16.53
C ALA A 319 11.89 3.25 -15.36
N ASP A 320 12.90 3.33 -14.46
CA ASP A 320 13.21 2.29 -13.49
C ASP A 320 13.08 2.73 -12.02
N ARG A 321 12.95 4.03 -11.73
CA ARG A 321 12.97 4.53 -10.35
C ARG A 321 11.70 5.28 -9.96
N LYS A 322 11.12 4.89 -8.82
CA LYS A 322 9.90 5.49 -8.25
C LYS A 322 10.05 7.00 -8.01
N SER A 323 11.17 7.44 -7.44
CA SER A 323 11.44 8.85 -7.11
C SER A 323 11.53 9.75 -8.34
N THR A 324 11.97 9.21 -9.48
CA THR A 324 12.10 9.95 -10.73
C THR A 324 10.80 10.06 -11.51
N ARG A 325 9.90 9.08 -11.40
CA ARG A 325 8.58 9.15 -12.06
C ARG A 325 7.65 10.17 -11.43
N LEU A 326 7.75 10.39 -10.12
CA LEU A 326 6.92 11.38 -9.41
C LEU A 326 7.32 12.83 -9.75
N ASN A 327 8.58 13.04 -10.15
CA ASN A 327 9.11 14.37 -10.46
C ASN A 327 9.15 14.68 -11.97
N SER A 328 9.00 13.68 -12.84
CA SER A 328 8.98 13.88 -14.30
C SER A 328 7.70 14.57 -14.81
N SER A 329 6.65 14.69 -13.98
CA SER A 329 5.45 15.47 -14.32
C SER A 329 5.68 17.00 -14.32
N HIS A 330 6.86 17.48 -13.90
CA HIS A 330 7.26 18.88 -13.94
C HIS A 330 8.31 19.21 -15.02
N ALA A 331 8.72 18.24 -15.81
CA ALA A 331 9.69 18.42 -16.90
C ALA A 331 9.01 18.20 -18.27
N THR A 332 8.03 19.06 -18.57
CA THR A 332 7.54 19.26 -19.96
C THR A 332 7.85 20.66 -20.40
#